data_4562104d9079540e1c32eead17a2d0b2
#
_entry.id   4562104d9079540e1c32eead17a2d0b2
#
_cell.length_a   1.000
_cell.length_b   1.000
_cell.length_c   1.000
_cell.angle_alpha   90.00
_cell.angle_beta   90.00
_cell.angle_gamma   90.00
#
_symmetry.space_group_name_H-M   'P 1'
#
loop_
_entity.id
_entity.type
_entity.pdbx_description
1 polymer ?
#
loop_
_entity_poly.entity_id
_entity_poly.type
_entity_poly.pdbx_seq_one_letter_code
_entity_poly.pdbx_strand_id
1 'polypeptide(L)'
;MNFGERFDLARGKDLTLGVLMDRLAAIHGNGRMVEEAESGRVRTFAEVAAQVDRWAGAIHARTEPGDRVVLTTGNVYDQFLLVLAASRAGRLPAPVNSQMAQAEIDHVVQDSGASLVVSDTSDLEGGPPLGRAEPADPRDVGALFYTSGTTGKPKGAQLTHRGLFGGMPLTSVAPRRMTRDEIVMGLPVAHIFGFTIAIGAACGGLPIYFMKKFNPVKVLDAIETRRATVFAGVPAMYRMLMEAGADERDLKSVRLWISGADAMPQDLAMEFKKLGASLRVPFFGSVGEAMFAEGYGMVETGGGVALRISPPLVPGALGGSMGLPLPGNKFKVVDEDGNEVPVGGVGELLLQGHSILKGYHGAPDATAAALTDDGWLRTGDMARRGPFGAVNFEGRMKDVIKRGGYSVYAVEVEQDLEEHDDVVEAAVVAYPDARDGEVPVAAVRLQQGATFDAEALRAFAEGRMSRYKVPAHFVEVDDFPRSGTDKIQRKKVAEIVQGLIDA
;
A
#
# COMPACT_ATOMS: atom_id res chain seq x y z
N MET A 1 20.72 -8.36 -24.42
CA MET A 1 20.10 -7.77 -23.20
C MET A 1 21.10 -6.76 -22.65
N ASN A 2 20.75 -5.48 -22.63
CA ASN A 2 21.70 -4.40 -22.30
C ASN A 2 21.85 -4.28 -20.78
N PHE A 3 22.85 -4.98 -20.21
CA PHE A 3 23.11 -4.99 -18.76
C PHE A 3 23.46 -3.59 -18.22
N GLY A 4 24.15 -2.78 -19.04
CA GLY A 4 24.51 -1.40 -18.67
C GLY A 4 23.29 -0.54 -18.40
N GLU A 5 22.28 -0.54 -19.29
CA GLU A 5 21.06 0.24 -19.12
C GLU A 5 20.23 -0.19 -17.89
N ARG A 6 20.21 -1.49 -17.60
CA ARG A 6 19.55 -2.00 -16.38
C ARG A 6 20.24 -1.53 -15.10
N PHE A 7 21.56 -1.51 -15.10
CA PHE A 7 22.36 -1.01 -13.99
C PHE A 7 22.18 0.49 -13.81
N ASP A 8 22.15 1.26 -14.89
CA ASP A 8 21.90 2.70 -14.86
C ASP A 8 20.48 3.02 -14.35
N LEU A 9 19.48 2.22 -14.75
CA LEU A 9 18.13 2.33 -14.20
C LEU A 9 18.13 2.05 -12.70
N ALA A 10 18.81 0.97 -12.24
CA ALA A 10 18.91 0.61 -10.83
C ALA A 10 19.51 1.73 -9.96
N ARG A 11 20.44 2.50 -10.49
CA ARG A 11 21.05 3.65 -9.79
C ARG A 11 20.09 4.83 -9.65
N GLY A 12 19.01 4.87 -10.43
CA GLY A 12 18.00 5.93 -10.40
C GLY A 12 18.55 7.34 -10.71
N LYS A 13 19.76 7.43 -11.31
CA LYS A 13 20.36 8.72 -11.65
C LYS A 13 19.57 9.37 -12.78
N ASP A 14 19.21 10.63 -12.62
CA ASP A 14 18.43 11.44 -13.57
C ASP A 14 17.09 10.77 -13.99
N LEU A 15 16.55 9.92 -13.10
CA LEU A 15 15.28 9.20 -13.33
C LEU A 15 14.11 10.05 -12.86
N THR A 16 13.24 10.43 -13.81
CA THR A 16 11.95 11.09 -13.54
C THR A 16 10.82 10.24 -14.11
N LEU A 17 9.58 10.44 -13.64
CA LEU A 17 8.41 9.75 -14.21
C LEU A 17 8.29 10.00 -15.71
N GLY A 18 8.65 11.21 -16.16
CA GLY A 18 8.57 11.60 -17.58
C GLY A 18 9.50 10.83 -18.51
N VAL A 19 10.68 10.40 -18.04
CA VAL A 19 11.64 9.63 -18.85
C VAL A 19 11.56 8.12 -18.62
N LEU A 20 10.75 7.66 -17.66
CA LEU A 20 10.70 6.26 -17.27
C LEU A 20 10.41 5.35 -18.46
N MET A 21 9.40 5.66 -19.26
CA MET A 21 8.99 4.79 -20.37
C MET A 21 10.03 4.70 -21.48
N ASP A 22 10.79 5.76 -21.74
CA ASP A 22 11.91 5.73 -22.70
C ASP A 22 12.98 4.72 -22.24
N ARG A 23 13.35 4.77 -20.94
CA ARG A 23 14.32 3.84 -20.34
C ARG A 23 13.82 2.40 -20.38
N LEU A 24 12.53 2.18 -20.02
CA LEU A 24 11.95 0.84 -20.00
C LEU A 24 11.80 0.25 -21.40
N ALA A 25 11.40 1.05 -22.40
CA ALA A 25 11.30 0.61 -23.78
C ALA A 25 12.68 0.24 -24.36
N ALA A 26 13.74 1.01 -24.03
CA ALA A 26 15.09 0.67 -24.41
C ALA A 26 15.58 -0.68 -23.80
N ILE A 27 15.20 -0.96 -22.54
CA ILE A 27 15.61 -2.19 -21.84
C ILE A 27 14.78 -3.41 -22.25
N HIS A 28 13.46 -3.25 -22.36
CA HIS A 28 12.51 -4.36 -22.47
C HIS A 28 11.85 -4.50 -23.86
N GLY A 29 11.86 -3.43 -24.68
CA GLY A 29 11.40 -3.43 -26.07
C GLY A 29 9.98 -4.00 -26.24
N ASN A 30 9.87 -5.03 -27.06
CA ASN A 30 8.61 -5.74 -27.33
C ASN A 30 8.21 -6.75 -26.25
N GLY A 31 8.90 -6.77 -25.09
CA GLY A 31 8.46 -7.55 -23.94
C GLY A 31 7.07 -7.12 -23.47
N ARG A 32 6.24 -8.06 -23.04
CA ARG A 32 4.91 -7.79 -22.48
C ARG A 32 5.06 -6.98 -21.19
N MET A 33 4.36 -5.86 -21.11
CA MET A 33 4.30 -5.01 -19.92
C MET A 33 3.03 -5.27 -19.10
N VAL A 34 1.89 -5.32 -19.78
CA VAL A 34 0.58 -5.50 -19.13
C VAL A 34 -0.36 -6.31 -20.00
N GLU A 35 -1.23 -7.07 -19.35
CA GLU A 35 -2.42 -7.69 -19.91
C GLU A 35 -3.59 -7.34 -19.01
N GLU A 36 -4.65 -6.77 -19.58
CA GLU A 36 -5.85 -6.39 -18.84
C GLU A 36 -6.82 -7.56 -18.81
N ALA A 37 -7.18 -8.02 -17.61
CA ALA A 37 -7.98 -9.23 -17.40
C ALA A 37 -9.37 -9.17 -18.06
N GLU A 38 -10.01 -8.00 -18.05
CA GLU A 38 -11.39 -7.83 -18.54
C GLU A 38 -11.47 -7.75 -20.06
N SER A 39 -10.50 -7.11 -20.71
CA SER A 39 -10.48 -6.90 -22.16
C SER A 39 -9.60 -7.90 -22.91
N GLY A 40 -8.68 -8.58 -22.22
CA GLY A 40 -7.64 -9.38 -22.84
C GLY A 40 -6.60 -8.55 -23.60
N ARG A 41 -6.62 -7.22 -23.46
CA ARG A 41 -5.69 -6.33 -24.15
C ARG A 41 -4.28 -6.49 -23.61
N VAL A 42 -3.36 -6.90 -24.50
CA VAL A 42 -1.92 -7.04 -24.20
C VAL A 42 -1.20 -5.83 -24.78
N ARG A 43 -0.27 -5.26 -24.00
CA ARG A 43 0.60 -4.17 -24.46
C ARG A 43 2.05 -4.45 -24.06
N THR A 44 2.95 -4.17 -24.99
CA THR A 44 4.40 -4.24 -24.80
C THR A 44 4.96 -2.93 -24.24
N PHE A 45 6.21 -2.95 -23.75
CA PHE A 45 6.87 -1.72 -23.28
C PHE A 45 7.00 -0.68 -24.41
N ALA A 46 7.30 -1.11 -25.63
CA ALA A 46 7.43 -0.20 -26.78
C ALA A 46 6.07 0.45 -27.15
N GLU A 47 4.98 -0.32 -27.16
CA GLU A 47 3.63 0.21 -27.44
C GLU A 47 3.19 1.19 -26.36
N VAL A 48 3.46 0.86 -25.07
CA VAL A 48 3.13 1.75 -23.95
C VAL A 48 3.96 3.03 -24.01
N ALA A 49 5.24 2.98 -24.32
CA ALA A 49 6.08 4.17 -24.47
C ALA A 49 5.53 5.10 -25.59
N ALA A 50 5.17 4.53 -26.73
CA ALA A 50 4.56 5.30 -27.81
C ALA A 50 3.19 5.90 -27.43
N GLN A 51 2.39 5.18 -26.63
CA GLN A 51 1.11 5.68 -26.14
C GLN A 51 1.29 6.83 -25.14
N VAL A 52 2.18 6.67 -24.18
CA VAL A 52 2.53 7.72 -23.18
C VAL A 52 3.05 8.97 -23.89
N ASP A 53 3.86 8.83 -24.94
CA ASP A 53 4.40 9.95 -25.68
C ASP A 53 3.30 10.74 -26.44
N ARG A 54 2.34 10.05 -27.08
CA ARG A 54 1.16 10.69 -27.71
C ARG A 54 0.29 11.42 -26.69
N TRP A 55 -0.05 10.79 -25.58
CA TRP A 55 -0.83 11.42 -24.52
C TRP A 55 -0.11 12.62 -23.90
N ALA A 56 1.21 12.52 -23.74
CA ALA A 56 2.01 13.64 -23.29
C ALA A 56 1.93 14.84 -24.25
N GLY A 57 1.99 14.60 -25.56
CA GLY A 57 1.81 15.66 -26.57
C GLY A 57 0.41 16.29 -26.52
N ALA A 58 -0.65 15.49 -26.34
CA ALA A 58 -2.02 15.99 -26.20
C ALA A 58 -2.23 16.81 -24.92
N ILE A 59 -1.62 16.41 -23.81
CA ILE A 59 -1.63 17.15 -22.54
C ILE A 59 -0.84 18.46 -22.70
N HIS A 60 0.36 18.38 -23.26
CA HIS A 60 1.25 19.54 -23.49
C HIS A 60 0.55 20.64 -24.30
N ALA A 61 -0.21 20.26 -25.33
CA ALA A 61 -0.93 21.21 -26.18
C ALA A 61 -2.08 21.96 -25.48
N ARG A 62 -2.53 21.49 -24.31
CA ARG A 62 -3.68 22.03 -23.57
C ARG A 62 -3.35 22.68 -22.24
N THR A 63 -2.09 22.63 -21.84
CA THR A 63 -1.66 23.02 -20.50
C THR A 63 -0.26 23.67 -20.54
N GLU A 64 0.08 24.42 -19.51
CA GLU A 64 1.37 25.07 -19.35
C GLU A 64 2.30 24.28 -18.39
N PRO A 65 3.64 24.47 -18.43
CA PRO A 65 4.55 23.85 -17.49
C PRO A 65 4.17 24.11 -16.03
N GLY A 66 4.14 23.04 -15.21
CA GLY A 66 3.76 23.11 -13.80
C GLY A 66 2.25 23.07 -13.54
N ASP A 67 1.41 23.07 -14.56
CA ASP A 67 -0.03 22.86 -14.43
C ASP A 67 -0.36 21.51 -13.79
N ARG A 68 -1.48 21.46 -13.05
CA ARG A 68 -1.98 20.22 -12.44
C ARG A 68 -2.99 19.56 -13.37
N VAL A 69 -2.81 18.25 -13.53
CA VAL A 69 -3.67 17.39 -14.35
C VAL A 69 -4.32 16.34 -13.44
N VAL A 70 -5.61 16.51 -13.17
CA VAL A 70 -6.38 15.54 -12.38
C VAL A 70 -6.84 14.40 -13.28
N LEU A 71 -6.63 13.16 -12.82
CA LEU A 71 -6.91 11.94 -13.58
C LEU A 71 -8.03 11.15 -12.89
N THR A 72 -9.22 11.11 -13.53
CA THR A 72 -10.44 10.49 -12.99
C THR A 72 -10.93 9.31 -13.82
N THR A 73 -10.05 8.66 -14.57
CA THR A 73 -10.38 7.58 -15.53
C THR A 73 -10.83 6.26 -14.87
N GLY A 74 -10.96 6.23 -13.55
CA GLY A 74 -11.28 5.00 -12.84
C GLY A 74 -10.04 4.12 -12.61
N ASN A 75 -10.25 2.94 -12.00
CA ASN A 75 -9.15 1.99 -11.79
C ASN A 75 -8.89 1.20 -13.08
N VAL A 76 -8.19 1.81 -14.01
CA VAL A 76 -7.69 1.21 -15.25
C VAL A 76 -6.19 1.37 -15.31
N TYR A 77 -5.49 0.45 -15.98
CA TYR A 77 -4.03 0.55 -16.10
C TYR A 77 -3.59 1.84 -16.81
N ASP A 78 -4.45 2.38 -17.67
CA ASP A 78 -4.21 3.64 -18.35
C ASP A 78 -4.07 4.83 -17.41
N GLN A 79 -4.68 4.80 -16.21
CA GLN A 79 -4.48 5.85 -15.21
C GLN A 79 -3.02 5.91 -14.73
N PHE A 80 -2.35 4.76 -14.55
CA PHE A 80 -0.91 4.71 -14.29
C PHE A 80 -0.11 5.35 -15.44
N LEU A 81 -0.46 5.04 -16.69
CA LEU A 81 0.22 5.58 -17.87
C LEU A 81 -0.01 7.08 -18.04
N LEU A 82 -1.20 7.58 -17.69
CA LEU A 82 -1.52 9.02 -17.71
C LEU A 82 -0.69 9.81 -16.69
N VAL A 83 -0.37 9.23 -15.52
CA VAL A 83 0.57 9.85 -14.57
C VAL A 83 1.94 10.05 -15.25
N LEU A 84 2.43 9.04 -15.97
CA LEU A 84 3.70 9.13 -16.69
C LEU A 84 3.61 10.12 -17.85
N ALA A 85 2.49 10.16 -18.58
CA ALA A 85 2.28 11.08 -19.69
C ALA A 85 2.23 12.55 -19.24
N ALA A 86 1.48 12.86 -18.18
CA ALA A 86 1.42 14.21 -17.63
C ALA A 86 2.80 14.66 -17.11
N SER A 87 3.51 13.78 -16.40
CA SER A 87 4.87 14.07 -15.96
C SER A 87 5.85 14.24 -17.12
N ARG A 88 5.70 13.44 -18.20
CA ARG A 88 6.50 13.60 -19.43
C ARG A 88 6.29 14.97 -20.08
N ALA A 89 5.08 15.49 -20.01
CA ALA A 89 4.72 16.81 -20.49
C ALA A 89 5.16 17.96 -19.53
N GLY A 90 5.83 17.67 -18.42
CA GLY A 90 6.23 18.67 -17.41
C GLY A 90 5.06 19.18 -16.55
N ARG A 91 4.00 18.38 -16.40
CA ARG A 91 2.81 18.71 -15.60
C ARG A 91 2.78 17.87 -14.32
N LEU A 92 2.03 18.33 -13.33
CA LEU A 92 1.85 17.62 -12.06
C LEU A 92 0.58 16.77 -12.11
N PRO A 93 0.69 15.45 -12.31
CA PRO A 93 -0.47 14.57 -12.26
C PRO A 93 -1.00 14.43 -10.82
N ALA A 94 -2.34 14.38 -10.71
CA ALA A 94 -3.06 14.06 -9.50
C ALA A 94 -4.03 12.89 -9.78
N PRO A 95 -3.61 11.63 -9.63
CA PRO A 95 -4.48 10.49 -9.84
C PRO A 95 -5.50 10.37 -8.70
N VAL A 96 -6.77 10.17 -9.08
CA VAL A 96 -7.91 10.05 -8.16
C VAL A 96 -8.35 8.59 -8.10
N ASN A 97 -8.51 8.07 -6.88
CA ASN A 97 -9.05 6.73 -6.66
C ASN A 97 -10.54 6.72 -7.05
N SER A 98 -10.93 5.77 -7.90
CA SER A 98 -12.31 5.61 -8.37
C SER A 98 -13.32 5.26 -7.28
N GLN A 99 -12.86 4.93 -6.09
CA GLN A 99 -13.70 4.63 -4.93
C GLN A 99 -13.97 5.87 -4.05
N MET A 100 -13.39 7.02 -4.38
CA MET A 100 -13.70 8.29 -3.72
C MET A 100 -15.12 8.74 -4.06
N ALA A 101 -15.81 9.34 -3.08
CA ALA A 101 -17.10 9.96 -3.33
C ALA A 101 -16.96 11.17 -4.28
N GLN A 102 -18.01 11.48 -5.05
CA GLN A 102 -17.96 12.60 -6.00
C GLN A 102 -17.54 13.92 -5.34
N ALA A 103 -18.04 14.22 -4.15
CA ALA A 103 -17.66 15.41 -3.40
C ALA A 103 -16.16 15.46 -3.03
N GLU A 104 -15.52 14.30 -2.82
CA GLU A 104 -14.08 14.22 -2.59
C GLU A 104 -13.30 14.45 -3.88
N ILE A 105 -13.80 13.91 -5.02
CA ILE A 105 -13.23 14.15 -6.35
C ILE A 105 -13.31 15.64 -6.70
N ASP A 106 -14.47 16.26 -6.50
CA ASP A 106 -14.68 17.71 -6.74
C ASP A 106 -13.73 18.55 -5.89
N HIS A 107 -13.52 18.12 -4.63
CA HIS A 107 -12.54 18.76 -3.74
C HIS A 107 -11.11 18.64 -4.28
N VAL A 108 -10.70 17.46 -4.77
CA VAL A 108 -9.36 17.26 -5.36
C VAL A 108 -9.16 18.17 -6.57
N VAL A 109 -10.16 18.31 -7.44
CA VAL A 109 -10.10 19.19 -8.61
C VAL A 109 -9.94 20.65 -8.19
N GLN A 110 -10.70 21.09 -7.18
CA GLN A 110 -10.65 22.45 -6.68
C GLN A 110 -9.35 22.74 -5.93
N ASP A 111 -8.95 21.88 -4.99
CA ASP A 111 -7.76 22.03 -4.14
C ASP A 111 -6.47 22.03 -4.94
N SER A 112 -6.36 21.14 -5.94
CA SER A 112 -5.20 21.11 -6.84
C SER A 112 -5.13 22.34 -7.74
N GLY A 113 -6.23 23.05 -7.97
CA GLY A 113 -6.32 24.09 -9.00
C GLY A 113 -6.02 23.54 -10.38
N ALA A 114 -6.61 22.38 -10.70
CA ALA A 114 -6.34 21.66 -11.96
C ALA A 114 -6.68 22.48 -13.19
N SER A 115 -5.73 22.58 -14.13
CA SER A 115 -5.95 23.20 -15.45
C SER A 115 -6.58 22.22 -16.44
N LEU A 116 -6.43 20.91 -16.20
CA LEU A 116 -7.00 19.85 -17.01
C LEU A 116 -7.51 18.71 -16.12
N VAL A 117 -8.71 18.22 -16.43
CA VAL A 117 -9.25 16.97 -15.86
C VAL A 117 -9.41 15.97 -17.00
N VAL A 118 -8.78 14.79 -16.85
CA VAL A 118 -8.88 13.68 -17.80
C VAL A 118 -9.76 12.60 -17.21
N SER A 119 -10.96 12.45 -17.72
CA SER A 119 -11.91 11.41 -17.31
C SER A 119 -11.99 10.25 -18.31
N ASP A 120 -11.58 10.47 -19.55
CA ASP A 120 -11.50 9.45 -20.59
C ASP A 120 -10.24 9.64 -21.42
N THR A 121 -9.58 8.54 -21.80
CA THR A 121 -8.38 8.56 -22.63
C THR A 121 -8.67 8.95 -24.07
N SER A 122 -9.91 8.81 -24.54
CA SER A 122 -10.34 9.24 -25.87
C SER A 122 -10.16 10.74 -26.10
N ASP A 123 -10.22 11.55 -25.02
CA ASP A 123 -9.97 12.99 -25.07
C ASP A 123 -8.52 13.34 -25.47
N LEU A 124 -7.61 12.38 -25.35
CA LEU A 124 -6.19 12.53 -25.67
C LEU A 124 -5.79 11.82 -26.98
N GLU A 125 -6.76 11.21 -27.67
CA GLU A 125 -6.50 10.57 -28.96
C GLU A 125 -6.24 11.60 -30.05
N GLY A 126 -5.35 11.24 -31.00
CA GLY A 126 -5.03 12.10 -32.16
C GLY A 126 -4.02 13.22 -31.88
N GLY A 127 -3.53 13.36 -30.64
CA GLY A 127 -2.45 14.29 -30.35
C GLY A 127 -1.13 13.84 -30.99
N PRO A 128 -0.26 14.78 -31.47
CA PRO A 128 1.06 14.43 -31.96
C PRO A 128 1.92 13.92 -30.78
N PRO A 129 2.87 13.01 -31.03
CA PRO A 129 3.81 12.62 -30.00
C PRO A 129 4.64 13.84 -29.54
N LEU A 130 4.95 13.91 -28.23
CA LEU A 130 5.80 14.97 -27.67
C LEU A 130 7.27 14.82 -28.13
N GLY A 131 7.67 13.58 -28.39
CA GLY A 131 9.01 13.22 -28.88
C GLY A 131 10.08 13.19 -27.79
N ARG A 132 10.08 14.13 -26.86
CA ARG A 132 11.04 14.21 -25.75
C ARG A 132 10.32 14.67 -24.48
N ALA A 133 10.68 14.06 -23.35
CA ALA A 133 10.21 14.51 -22.04
C ALA A 133 10.68 15.92 -21.71
N GLU A 134 9.80 16.73 -21.12
CA GLU A 134 10.21 18.02 -20.54
C GLU A 134 11.26 17.79 -19.45
N PRO A 135 12.28 18.67 -19.37
CA PRO A 135 13.32 18.56 -18.36
C PRO A 135 12.75 18.67 -16.94
N ALA A 136 13.20 17.79 -16.04
CA ALA A 136 12.88 17.83 -14.63
C ALA A 136 14.03 17.24 -13.79
N ASP A 137 14.22 17.74 -12.56
CA ASP A 137 15.16 17.15 -11.60
C ASP A 137 14.44 16.03 -10.82
N PRO A 138 15.09 14.91 -10.51
CA PRO A 138 14.52 13.85 -9.68
C PRO A 138 13.99 14.32 -8.31
N ARG A 139 14.45 15.46 -7.82
CA ARG A 139 14.02 16.09 -6.58
C ARG A 139 12.83 17.04 -6.74
N ASP A 140 12.42 17.35 -7.97
CA ASP A 140 11.22 18.13 -8.21
C ASP A 140 9.97 17.32 -7.84
N VAL A 141 8.86 18.01 -7.54
CA VAL A 141 7.57 17.38 -7.32
C VAL A 141 7.12 16.70 -8.62
N GLY A 142 6.93 15.38 -8.58
CA GLY A 142 6.56 14.57 -9.73
C GLY A 142 5.06 14.26 -9.81
N ALA A 143 4.36 14.29 -8.66
CA ALA A 143 2.92 14.05 -8.60
C ALA A 143 2.31 14.55 -7.28
N LEU A 144 0.99 14.74 -7.29
CA LEU A 144 0.16 14.96 -6.10
C LEU A 144 -0.64 13.69 -5.83
N PHE A 145 -0.40 13.05 -4.70
CA PHE A 145 -1.25 11.95 -4.24
C PHE A 145 -2.11 12.42 -3.08
N TYR A 146 -3.44 12.28 -3.21
CA TYR A 146 -4.38 12.71 -2.20
C TYR A 146 -4.56 11.65 -1.13
N THR A 147 -4.44 12.07 0.14
CA THR A 147 -4.67 11.19 1.28
C THR A 147 -6.16 11.09 1.57
N SER A 148 -6.64 9.91 1.91
CA SER A 148 -7.99 9.73 2.46
C SER A 148 -8.02 10.19 3.92
N GLY A 149 -7.92 11.50 4.17
CA GLY A 149 -7.77 12.05 5.51
C GLY A 149 -8.80 11.52 6.50
N THR A 150 -8.33 10.93 7.59
CA THR A 150 -9.18 10.39 8.66
C THR A 150 -9.83 11.49 9.52
N THR A 151 -9.42 12.73 9.33
CA THR A 151 -9.81 13.90 10.15
C THR A 151 -10.38 15.06 9.34
N GLY A 152 -10.58 14.93 8.02
CA GLY A 152 -11.04 16.04 7.20
C GLY A 152 -11.00 15.73 5.70
N LYS A 153 -11.02 16.79 4.89
CA LYS A 153 -10.92 16.69 3.43
C LYS A 153 -9.57 16.10 2.99
N PRO A 154 -9.51 15.36 1.88
CA PRO A 154 -8.27 14.87 1.30
C PRO A 154 -7.24 15.98 1.09
N LYS A 155 -5.96 15.69 1.35
CA LYS A 155 -4.85 16.64 1.14
C LYS A 155 -3.90 16.09 0.08
N GLY A 156 -3.44 16.94 -0.83
CA GLY A 156 -2.52 16.60 -1.88
C GLY A 156 -1.06 16.56 -1.37
N ALA A 157 -0.51 15.38 -1.14
CA ALA A 157 0.91 15.24 -0.79
C ALA A 157 1.79 15.49 -2.02
N GLN A 158 2.73 16.43 -1.91
CA GLN A 158 3.70 16.76 -2.95
C GLN A 158 4.86 15.76 -2.91
N LEU A 159 4.83 14.78 -3.80
CA LEU A 159 5.82 13.70 -3.87
C LEU A 159 6.83 13.97 -4.99
N THR A 160 8.12 13.84 -4.68
CA THR A 160 9.17 14.01 -5.68
C THR A 160 9.26 12.79 -6.60
N HIS A 161 9.80 12.98 -7.81
CA HIS A 161 10.08 11.85 -8.71
C HIS A 161 10.91 10.78 -7.99
N ARG A 162 11.99 11.18 -7.31
CA ARG A 162 12.85 10.28 -6.56
C ARG A 162 12.11 9.56 -5.44
N GLY A 163 11.21 10.27 -4.73
CA GLY A 163 10.40 9.69 -3.67
C GLY A 163 9.45 8.62 -4.19
N LEU A 164 8.77 8.89 -5.30
CA LEU A 164 7.84 7.95 -5.95
C LEU A 164 8.52 6.68 -6.48
N PHE A 165 9.77 6.77 -6.90
CA PHE A 165 10.54 5.58 -7.27
C PHE A 165 11.00 4.78 -6.05
N GLY A 166 11.38 5.45 -4.95
CA GLY A 166 11.92 4.79 -3.78
C GLY A 166 13.03 3.80 -4.13
N GLY A 167 12.88 2.54 -3.68
CA GLY A 167 13.79 1.43 -4.01
C GLY A 167 13.40 0.63 -5.26
N MET A 168 12.30 0.96 -5.94
CA MET A 168 11.75 0.16 -7.04
C MET A 168 12.70 -0.01 -8.24
N PRO A 169 13.54 0.98 -8.63
CA PRO A 169 14.50 0.79 -9.73
C PRO A 169 15.49 -0.36 -9.52
N LEU A 170 15.77 -0.76 -8.27
CA LEU A 170 16.62 -1.91 -7.96
C LEU A 170 16.06 -3.24 -8.50
N THR A 171 14.76 -3.35 -8.74
CA THR A 171 14.16 -4.54 -9.36
C THR A 171 14.68 -4.79 -10.77
N SER A 172 15.22 -3.77 -11.46
CA SER A 172 15.78 -3.89 -12.80
C SER A 172 16.98 -4.84 -12.86
N VAL A 173 17.75 -4.96 -11.78
CA VAL A 173 18.91 -5.86 -11.67
C VAL A 173 18.60 -7.15 -10.91
N ALA A 174 17.36 -7.33 -10.44
CA ALA A 174 16.96 -8.57 -9.80
C ALA A 174 17.17 -9.78 -10.74
N PRO A 175 17.65 -10.93 -10.23
CA PRO A 175 17.83 -12.12 -11.03
C PRO A 175 16.50 -12.55 -11.65
N ARG A 176 16.42 -12.53 -12.97
CA ARG A 176 15.30 -13.14 -13.69
C ARG A 176 15.53 -14.63 -13.77
N ARG A 177 14.65 -15.38 -13.16
CA ARG A 177 14.56 -16.81 -13.47
C ARG A 177 13.77 -16.92 -14.77
N MET A 178 14.48 -17.35 -15.82
CA MET A 178 14.03 -17.65 -17.17
C MET A 178 12.49 -17.58 -17.41
N THR A 179 12.02 -16.50 -18.01
CA THR A 179 11.01 -16.40 -19.08
C THR A 179 9.50 -16.46 -18.75
N ARG A 180 9.03 -16.67 -17.53
CA ARG A 180 7.58 -16.73 -17.25
C ARG A 180 7.14 -16.12 -15.92
N ASP A 181 7.94 -15.22 -15.34
CA ASP A 181 7.49 -14.51 -14.14
C ASP A 181 6.38 -13.53 -14.52
N GLU A 182 5.29 -13.51 -13.75
CA GLU A 182 4.14 -12.65 -13.94
C GLU A 182 3.57 -12.27 -12.56
N ILE A 183 3.10 -11.03 -12.42
CA ILE A 183 2.38 -10.58 -11.24
C ILE A 183 0.88 -10.48 -11.54
N VAL A 184 0.04 -11.05 -10.67
CA VAL A 184 -1.40 -10.77 -10.63
C VAL A 184 -1.64 -9.58 -9.71
N MET A 185 -2.32 -8.55 -10.21
CA MET A 185 -2.51 -7.29 -9.52
C MET A 185 -3.95 -6.78 -9.66
N GLY A 186 -4.66 -6.65 -8.54
CA GLY A 186 -5.98 -6.03 -8.43
C GLY A 186 -5.98 -4.76 -7.56
N LEU A 187 -4.78 -4.18 -7.30
CA LEU A 187 -4.63 -2.97 -6.50
C LEU A 187 -4.96 -1.71 -7.31
N PRO A 188 -5.61 -0.70 -6.71
CA PRO A 188 -5.84 0.59 -7.37
C PRO A 188 -4.52 1.30 -7.70
N VAL A 189 -4.31 1.63 -8.98
CA VAL A 189 -3.09 2.34 -9.43
C VAL A 189 -3.07 3.82 -9.05
N ALA A 190 -4.20 4.40 -8.67
CA ALA A 190 -4.26 5.75 -8.09
C ALA A 190 -3.89 5.77 -6.61
N HIS A 191 -3.80 4.62 -5.96
CA HIS A 191 -3.28 4.51 -4.59
C HIS A 191 -1.77 4.29 -4.63
N ILE A 192 -1.04 4.93 -3.70
CA ILE A 192 0.43 4.90 -3.71
C ILE A 192 1.01 3.47 -3.68
N PHE A 193 0.38 2.53 -2.98
CA PHE A 193 0.82 1.14 -2.94
C PHE A 193 0.71 0.48 -4.32
N GLY A 194 -0.46 0.56 -4.98
CA GLY A 194 -0.64 0.02 -6.33
C GLY A 194 0.28 0.69 -7.35
N PHE A 195 0.47 2.00 -7.23
CA PHE A 195 1.37 2.77 -8.10
C PHE A 195 2.83 2.29 -7.97
N THR A 196 3.33 2.13 -6.75
CA THR A 196 4.72 1.68 -6.53
C THR A 196 4.94 0.22 -6.93
N ILE A 197 3.94 -0.66 -6.75
CA ILE A 197 4.00 -2.04 -7.28
C ILE A 197 4.08 -2.02 -8.81
N ALA A 198 3.29 -1.18 -9.49
CA ALA A 198 3.33 -1.05 -10.95
C ALA A 198 4.70 -0.53 -11.44
N ILE A 199 5.30 0.46 -10.75
CA ILE A 199 6.67 0.92 -11.03
C ILE A 199 7.68 -0.20 -10.85
N GLY A 200 7.62 -0.93 -9.72
CA GLY A 200 8.54 -2.02 -9.42
C GLY A 200 8.47 -3.14 -10.44
N ALA A 201 7.27 -3.55 -10.83
CA ALA A 201 7.05 -4.55 -11.87
C ALA A 201 7.59 -4.07 -13.23
N ALA A 202 7.31 -2.82 -13.61
CA ALA A 202 7.78 -2.24 -14.86
C ALA A 202 9.32 -2.15 -14.90
N CYS A 203 9.97 -1.64 -13.85
CA CYS A 203 11.44 -1.59 -13.75
C CYS A 203 12.05 -3.00 -13.83
N GLY A 204 11.48 -3.97 -13.13
CA GLY A 204 11.89 -5.37 -13.19
C GLY A 204 11.58 -6.05 -14.53
N GLY A 205 10.75 -5.44 -15.40
CA GLY A 205 10.22 -6.06 -16.62
C GLY A 205 9.36 -7.28 -16.32
N LEU A 206 8.68 -7.28 -15.18
CA LEU A 206 7.73 -8.30 -14.77
C LEU A 206 6.36 -7.95 -15.36
N PRO A 207 5.79 -8.76 -16.27
CA PRO A 207 4.47 -8.50 -16.83
C PRO A 207 3.41 -8.49 -15.74
N ILE A 208 2.47 -7.55 -15.86
CA ILE A 208 1.33 -7.41 -14.96
C ILE A 208 0.09 -8.01 -15.62
N TYR A 209 -0.57 -8.97 -14.97
CA TYR A 209 -1.95 -9.32 -15.24
C TYR A 209 -2.84 -8.45 -14.36
N PHE A 210 -3.42 -7.41 -14.95
CA PHE A 210 -4.11 -6.33 -14.26
C PHE A 210 -5.62 -6.55 -14.23
N MET A 211 -6.20 -6.50 -13.04
CA MET A 211 -7.64 -6.54 -12.79
C MET A 211 -8.14 -5.18 -12.34
N LYS A 212 -9.17 -4.63 -12.99
CA LYS A 212 -9.78 -3.35 -12.60
C LYS A 212 -10.37 -3.38 -11.20
N LYS A 213 -10.89 -4.54 -10.80
CA LYS A 213 -11.45 -4.77 -9.48
C LYS A 213 -10.95 -6.11 -8.95
N PHE A 214 -10.50 -6.11 -7.71
CA PHE A 214 -10.14 -7.34 -7.01
C PHE A 214 -11.35 -8.28 -6.95
N ASN A 215 -11.12 -9.54 -7.27
CA ASN A 215 -12.08 -10.63 -7.10
C ASN A 215 -11.28 -11.87 -6.71
N PRO A 216 -11.49 -12.44 -5.50
CA PRO A 216 -10.64 -13.50 -4.97
C PRO A 216 -10.65 -14.76 -5.85
N VAL A 217 -11.81 -15.19 -6.34
CA VAL A 217 -11.92 -16.36 -7.22
C VAL A 217 -11.15 -16.16 -8.52
N LYS A 218 -11.32 -14.99 -9.19
CA LYS A 218 -10.58 -14.68 -10.43
C LYS A 218 -9.08 -14.57 -10.20
N VAL A 219 -8.64 -14.07 -9.03
CA VAL A 219 -7.21 -14.03 -8.68
C VAL A 219 -6.65 -15.44 -8.53
N LEU A 220 -7.35 -16.32 -7.81
CA LEU A 220 -6.95 -17.72 -7.66
C LEU A 220 -6.89 -18.43 -9.01
N ASP A 221 -7.93 -18.28 -9.86
CA ASP A 221 -7.96 -18.81 -11.23
C ASP A 221 -6.77 -18.31 -12.06
N ALA A 222 -6.46 -17.02 -11.98
CA ALA A 222 -5.35 -16.44 -12.71
C ALA A 222 -4.01 -16.99 -12.24
N ILE A 223 -3.78 -17.09 -10.93
CA ILE A 223 -2.54 -17.66 -10.38
C ILE A 223 -2.37 -19.10 -10.85
N GLU A 224 -3.39 -19.92 -10.75
CA GLU A 224 -3.36 -21.34 -11.08
C GLU A 224 -3.18 -21.57 -12.57
N THR A 225 -4.02 -20.96 -13.42
CA THR A 225 -4.03 -21.19 -14.87
C THR A 225 -2.84 -20.56 -15.59
N ARG A 226 -2.44 -19.36 -15.16
CA ARG A 226 -1.33 -18.60 -15.75
C ARG A 226 0.02 -18.98 -15.14
N ARG A 227 0.01 -19.72 -14.03
CA ARG A 227 1.22 -20.04 -13.26
C ARG A 227 1.95 -18.78 -12.80
N ALA A 228 1.19 -17.76 -12.37
CA ALA A 228 1.75 -16.51 -11.91
C ALA A 228 2.69 -16.73 -10.71
N THR A 229 3.75 -15.92 -10.64
CA THR A 229 4.84 -16.13 -9.66
C THR A 229 4.85 -15.08 -8.54
N VAL A 230 4.10 -14.01 -8.72
CA VAL A 230 3.98 -12.91 -7.74
C VAL A 230 2.51 -12.52 -7.58
N PHE A 231 2.10 -12.28 -6.36
CA PHE A 231 0.84 -11.61 -6.04
C PHE A 231 1.10 -10.45 -5.07
N ALA A 232 0.43 -9.32 -5.29
CA ALA A 232 0.47 -8.17 -4.39
C ALA A 232 -0.94 -7.78 -3.96
N GLY A 233 -1.17 -7.67 -2.66
CA GLY A 233 -2.46 -7.33 -2.08
C GLY A 233 -2.35 -6.71 -0.70
N VAL A 234 -3.48 -6.31 -0.13
CA VAL A 234 -3.61 -5.88 1.27
C VAL A 234 -4.08 -7.05 2.12
N PRO A 235 -3.91 -7.04 3.47
CA PRO A 235 -4.31 -8.16 4.33
C PRO A 235 -5.75 -8.64 4.13
N ALA A 236 -6.70 -7.72 3.94
CA ALA A 236 -8.09 -8.09 3.65
C ALA A 236 -8.24 -8.93 2.36
N MET A 237 -7.45 -8.63 1.31
CA MET A 237 -7.46 -9.44 0.08
C MET A 237 -6.96 -10.86 0.35
N TYR A 238 -5.95 -11.04 1.21
CA TYR A 238 -5.44 -12.35 1.61
C TYR A 238 -6.51 -13.16 2.38
N ARG A 239 -7.23 -12.53 3.32
CA ARG A 239 -8.37 -13.18 4.00
C ARG A 239 -9.42 -13.63 3.00
N MET A 240 -9.83 -12.76 2.08
CA MET A 240 -10.80 -13.09 1.02
C MET A 240 -10.32 -14.23 0.10
N LEU A 241 -9.01 -14.34 -0.16
CA LEU A 241 -8.46 -15.47 -0.91
C LEU A 241 -8.59 -16.78 -0.12
N MET A 242 -8.32 -16.78 1.19
CA MET A 242 -8.55 -17.96 2.04
C MET A 242 -10.02 -18.35 2.08
N GLU A 243 -10.92 -17.40 2.29
CA GLU A 243 -12.37 -17.62 2.27
C GLU A 243 -12.87 -18.17 0.92
N ALA A 244 -12.15 -17.85 -0.18
CA ALA A 244 -12.43 -18.37 -1.52
C ALA A 244 -11.75 -19.71 -1.84
N GLY A 245 -11.16 -20.39 -0.83
CA GLY A 245 -10.54 -21.71 -0.97
C GLY A 245 -9.13 -21.69 -1.53
N ALA A 246 -8.28 -20.72 -1.15
CA ALA A 246 -6.90 -20.65 -1.59
C ALA A 246 -6.10 -21.91 -1.23
N ASP A 247 -6.40 -22.57 -0.13
CA ASP A 247 -5.78 -23.80 0.35
C ASP A 247 -6.12 -25.03 -0.50
N GLU A 248 -7.23 -24.98 -1.24
CA GLU A 248 -7.66 -26.04 -2.17
C GLU A 248 -7.09 -25.91 -3.60
N ARG A 249 -6.32 -24.82 -3.87
CA ARG A 249 -5.83 -24.46 -5.20
C ARG A 249 -4.33 -24.75 -5.40
N ASP A 250 -3.90 -25.00 -6.64
CA ASP A 250 -2.47 -25.12 -6.96
C ASP A 250 -1.79 -23.75 -7.11
N LEU A 251 -1.41 -23.18 -5.97
CA LEU A 251 -0.68 -21.91 -5.88
C LEU A 251 0.86 -22.08 -5.85
N LYS A 252 1.39 -23.27 -6.09
CA LYS A 252 2.83 -23.61 -6.03
C LYS A 252 3.68 -22.89 -7.09
N SER A 253 3.08 -22.16 -8.00
CA SER A 253 3.81 -21.25 -8.90
C SER A 253 4.28 -19.98 -8.22
N VAL A 254 3.56 -19.51 -7.18
CA VAL A 254 3.88 -18.27 -6.48
C VAL A 254 5.17 -18.43 -5.67
N ARG A 255 6.10 -17.51 -5.88
CA ARG A 255 7.41 -17.43 -5.22
C ARG A 255 7.49 -16.24 -4.27
N LEU A 256 6.67 -15.23 -4.52
CA LEU A 256 6.66 -13.99 -3.73
C LEU A 256 5.23 -13.51 -3.51
N TRP A 257 4.84 -13.47 -2.27
CA TRP A 257 3.65 -12.77 -1.79
C TRP A 257 4.06 -11.40 -1.27
N ILE A 258 3.33 -10.35 -1.65
CA ILE A 258 3.62 -8.97 -1.23
C ILE A 258 2.38 -8.42 -0.54
N SER A 259 2.54 -7.99 0.70
CA SER A 259 1.51 -7.27 1.44
C SER A 259 1.96 -5.86 1.81
N GLY A 260 1.01 -4.98 2.06
CA GLY A 260 1.28 -3.62 2.52
C GLY A 260 0.01 -2.85 2.79
N ALA A 261 0.18 -1.59 3.12
CA ALA A 261 -0.87 -0.64 3.47
C ALA A 261 -1.58 -0.90 4.80
N ASP A 262 -1.53 -2.09 5.36
CA ASP A 262 -2.05 -2.44 6.68
C ASP A 262 -1.20 -3.55 7.32
N ALA A 263 -1.39 -3.80 8.63
CA ALA A 263 -0.68 -4.84 9.36
C ALA A 263 -1.15 -6.24 8.90
N MET A 264 -0.20 -7.09 8.52
CA MET A 264 -0.48 -8.45 8.07
C MET A 264 -0.43 -9.41 9.27
N PRO A 265 -1.52 -10.16 9.56
CA PRO A 265 -1.49 -11.21 10.56
C PRO A 265 -0.40 -12.24 10.26
N GLN A 266 0.38 -12.59 11.29
CA GLN A 266 1.56 -13.44 11.09
C GLN A 266 1.16 -14.84 10.60
N ASP A 267 0.09 -15.41 11.16
CA ASP A 267 -0.37 -16.74 10.80
C ASP A 267 -0.85 -16.80 9.36
N LEU A 268 -1.63 -15.81 8.93
CA LEU A 268 -2.08 -15.69 7.54
C LEU A 268 -0.89 -15.56 6.57
N ALA A 269 0.13 -14.77 6.91
CA ALA A 269 1.35 -14.67 6.12
C ALA A 269 2.08 -16.02 6.02
N MET A 270 2.15 -16.78 7.13
CA MET A 270 2.80 -18.10 7.16
C MET A 270 2.03 -19.15 6.35
N GLU A 271 0.68 -19.08 6.34
CA GLU A 271 -0.14 -19.94 5.49
C GLU A 271 0.15 -19.69 4.01
N PHE A 272 0.11 -18.45 3.55
CA PHE A 272 0.42 -18.11 2.17
C PHE A 272 1.86 -18.50 1.77
N LYS A 273 2.83 -18.41 2.67
CA LYS A 273 4.17 -18.95 2.42
C LYS A 273 4.13 -20.44 2.05
N LYS A 274 3.35 -21.23 2.78
CA LYS A 274 3.21 -22.68 2.57
C LYS A 274 2.45 -22.98 1.27
N LEU A 275 1.48 -22.18 0.88
CA LEU A 275 0.72 -22.34 -0.37
C LEU A 275 1.60 -22.13 -1.61
N GLY A 276 2.60 -21.26 -1.56
CA GLY A 276 3.58 -21.07 -2.63
C GLY A 276 4.78 -22.03 -2.56
N ALA A 277 5.81 -21.76 -3.36
CA ALA A 277 7.07 -22.53 -3.34
C ALA A 277 8.28 -21.68 -3.73
N SER A 278 9.47 -22.02 -3.21
CA SER A 278 10.73 -21.32 -3.53
C SER A 278 11.21 -21.61 -4.95
N LEU A 279 11.04 -22.86 -5.39
CA LEU A 279 11.71 -23.34 -6.58
C LEU A 279 10.92 -24.52 -7.16
N ARG A 280 10.98 -24.66 -8.48
CA ARG A 280 10.49 -25.84 -9.19
C ARG A 280 11.69 -26.64 -9.70
N VAL A 281 11.79 -27.87 -9.25
CA VAL A 281 12.85 -28.78 -9.66
C VAL A 281 12.30 -29.72 -10.76
N PRO A 282 12.97 -29.83 -11.91
CA PRO A 282 12.57 -30.79 -12.93
C PRO A 282 12.44 -32.19 -12.32
N PHE A 283 11.40 -32.91 -12.66
CA PHE A 283 11.05 -34.26 -12.19
C PHE A 283 10.63 -34.39 -10.72
N PHE A 284 10.95 -33.41 -9.85
CA PHE A 284 10.59 -33.41 -8.41
C PHE A 284 9.46 -32.45 -8.05
N GLY A 285 9.03 -31.59 -8.99
CA GLY A 285 7.94 -30.62 -8.75
C GLY A 285 8.38 -29.36 -8.00
N SER A 286 7.42 -28.75 -7.32
CA SER A 286 7.65 -27.54 -6.53
C SER A 286 8.18 -27.87 -5.14
N VAL A 287 9.22 -27.16 -4.69
CA VAL A 287 9.95 -27.42 -3.43
C VAL A 287 10.04 -26.14 -2.60
N GLY A 288 9.96 -26.31 -1.30
CA GLY A 288 10.06 -25.23 -0.31
C GLY A 288 8.81 -24.37 -0.22
N GLU A 289 8.93 -23.24 0.44
CA GLU A 289 7.89 -22.24 0.66
C GLU A 289 8.17 -20.98 -0.16
N ALA A 290 7.14 -20.19 -0.46
CA ALA A 290 7.32 -18.87 -1.04
C ALA A 290 7.96 -17.89 -0.04
N MET A 291 8.54 -16.82 -0.55
CA MET A 291 8.90 -15.65 0.24
C MET A 291 7.64 -14.80 0.51
N PHE A 292 7.53 -14.24 1.70
CA PHE A 292 6.54 -13.22 2.03
C PHE A 292 7.24 -11.90 2.32
N ALA A 293 6.79 -10.82 1.68
CA ALA A 293 7.34 -9.47 1.83
C ALA A 293 6.24 -8.51 2.25
N GLU A 294 6.49 -7.74 3.29
CA GLU A 294 5.57 -6.74 3.83
C GLU A 294 6.20 -5.36 3.75
N GLY A 295 5.53 -4.44 3.08
CA GLY A 295 5.97 -3.05 2.95
C GLY A 295 5.25 -2.15 3.94
N TYR A 296 6.00 -1.40 4.75
CA TYR A 296 5.45 -0.27 5.51
C TYR A 296 5.70 1.04 4.77
N GLY A 297 4.67 1.87 4.72
CA GLY A 297 4.71 3.19 4.10
C GLY A 297 3.33 3.84 4.04
N MET A 298 3.30 5.06 3.59
CA MET A 298 2.10 5.88 3.46
C MET A 298 2.19 6.78 2.23
N VAL A 299 1.15 7.54 1.93
CA VAL A 299 1.18 8.51 0.82
C VAL A 299 2.32 9.49 1.00
N GLU A 300 2.48 10.00 2.22
CA GLU A 300 3.49 11.00 2.61
C GLU A 300 4.94 10.51 2.45
N THR A 301 5.13 9.22 2.25
CA THR A 301 6.46 8.62 2.02
C THR A 301 6.66 8.17 0.57
N GLY A 302 5.78 8.55 -0.35
CA GLY A 302 5.87 8.14 -1.75
C GLY A 302 5.78 6.63 -1.98
N GLY A 303 5.31 5.87 -0.98
CA GLY A 303 5.23 4.41 -0.99
C GLY A 303 5.97 3.76 0.17
N GLY A 304 6.53 2.56 -0.06
CA GLY A 304 7.21 1.79 0.98
C GLY A 304 8.55 2.38 1.40
N VAL A 305 8.73 2.57 2.72
CA VAL A 305 9.98 3.06 3.34
C VAL A 305 10.66 2.01 4.20
N ALA A 306 9.97 0.93 4.51
CA ALA A 306 10.52 -0.24 5.18
C ALA A 306 10.01 -1.53 4.55
N LEU A 307 10.77 -2.59 4.76
CA LEU A 307 10.46 -3.91 4.25
C LEU A 307 10.72 -4.95 5.33
N ARG A 308 9.71 -5.76 5.62
CA ARG A 308 9.80 -6.99 6.40
C ARG A 308 9.82 -8.16 5.44
N ILE A 309 10.77 -9.04 5.61
CA ILE A 309 10.91 -10.21 4.74
C ILE A 309 10.85 -11.47 5.59
N SER A 310 9.97 -12.38 5.22
CA SER A 310 9.91 -13.76 5.72
C SER A 310 10.47 -14.70 4.66
N PRO A 311 11.77 -15.07 4.75
CA PRO A 311 12.40 -15.92 3.75
C PRO A 311 11.82 -17.33 3.75
N PRO A 312 11.97 -18.09 2.65
CA PRO A 312 11.59 -19.49 2.62
C PRO A 312 12.31 -20.30 3.70
N LEU A 313 11.60 -21.26 4.32
CA LEU A 313 12.15 -22.23 5.29
C LEU A 313 12.74 -21.60 6.56
N VAL A 314 12.60 -20.32 6.76
CA VAL A 314 13.01 -19.63 7.98
C VAL A 314 11.76 -19.31 8.81
N PRO A 315 11.62 -19.83 10.03
CA PRO A 315 10.55 -19.43 10.92
C PRO A 315 10.70 -17.95 11.31
N GLY A 316 9.66 -17.18 11.11
CA GLY A 316 9.65 -15.76 11.47
C GLY A 316 10.12 -14.84 10.34
N ALA A 317 10.13 -13.55 10.64
CA ALA A 317 10.47 -12.47 9.72
C ALA A 317 11.67 -11.67 10.24
N LEU A 318 12.39 -11.05 9.31
CA LEU A 318 13.50 -10.14 9.62
C LEU A 318 12.97 -8.73 9.88
N GLY A 319 13.36 -8.14 11.00
CA GLY A 319 13.14 -6.73 11.36
C GLY A 319 11.76 -6.46 11.92
N GLY A 320 11.38 -6.52 13.13
CA GLY A 320 10.11 -6.11 13.77
C GLY A 320 8.85 -6.19 12.90
N SER A 321 7.71 -5.79 13.38
CA SER A 321 6.45 -5.86 12.60
C SER A 321 6.40 -4.86 11.44
N MET A 322 7.15 -3.74 11.52
CA MET A 322 7.24 -2.75 10.44
C MET A 322 8.40 -3.00 9.47
N GLY A 323 9.27 -3.95 9.77
CA GLY A 323 10.45 -4.27 8.96
C GLY A 323 11.66 -3.36 9.25
N LEU A 324 12.66 -3.48 8.37
CA LEU A 324 13.85 -2.63 8.40
C LEU A 324 13.69 -1.46 7.41
N PRO A 325 14.20 -0.26 7.76
CA PRO A 325 14.17 0.87 6.85
C PRO A 325 14.91 0.55 5.56
N LEU A 326 14.29 0.86 4.43
CA LEU A 326 14.92 0.77 3.12
C LEU A 326 16.08 1.78 3.01
N PRO A 327 17.10 1.51 2.20
CA PRO A 327 18.26 2.39 2.05
C PRO A 327 17.88 3.85 1.79
N GLY A 328 18.46 4.77 2.56
CA GLY A 328 18.17 6.19 2.48
C GLY A 328 17.00 6.68 3.35
N ASN A 329 16.37 5.78 4.10
CA ASN A 329 15.35 6.12 5.10
C ASN A 329 15.88 5.83 6.52
N LYS A 330 15.39 6.60 7.49
CA LYS A 330 15.73 6.47 8.91
C LYS A 330 14.46 6.48 9.74
N PHE A 331 14.47 5.74 10.84
CA PHE A 331 13.41 5.67 11.83
C PHE A 331 13.88 6.27 13.15
N LYS A 332 12.99 6.96 13.84
CA LYS A 332 13.18 7.44 15.20
C LYS A 332 11.84 7.28 15.94
N VAL A 333 11.86 6.74 17.16
CA VAL A 333 10.68 6.65 18.02
C VAL A 333 10.86 7.63 19.15
N VAL A 334 9.89 8.55 19.34
CA VAL A 334 9.98 9.64 20.30
C VAL A 334 8.81 9.64 21.27
N ASP A 335 9.07 10.11 22.50
CA ASP A 335 8.06 10.39 23.51
C ASP A 335 7.27 11.70 23.19
N GLU A 336 6.35 12.07 24.09
CA GLU A 336 5.53 13.29 23.96
C GLU A 336 6.37 14.59 23.98
N ASP A 337 7.56 14.55 24.60
CA ASP A 337 8.51 15.67 24.67
C ASP A 337 9.46 15.70 23.44
N GLY A 338 9.37 14.73 22.54
CA GLY A 338 10.20 14.62 21.32
C GLY A 338 11.56 13.96 21.55
N ASN A 339 11.81 13.40 22.75
CA ASN A 339 13.05 12.66 23.05
C ASN A 339 12.96 11.24 22.51
N GLU A 340 14.09 10.73 21.99
CA GLU A 340 14.15 9.35 21.52
C GLU A 340 14.01 8.36 22.66
N VAL A 341 13.05 7.44 22.56
CA VAL A 341 12.79 6.44 23.59
C VAL A 341 13.88 5.35 23.61
N PRO A 342 14.16 4.71 24.78
CA PRO A 342 15.07 3.58 24.85
C PRO A 342 14.51 2.36 24.11
N VAL A 343 15.36 1.34 23.87
CA VAL A 343 14.91 0.04 23.32
C VAL A 343 13.87 -0.56 24.27
N GLY A 344 12.74 -1.00 23.71
CA GLY A 344 11.54 -1.44 24.42
C GLY A 344 10.54 -0.33 24.71
N GLY A 345 10.94 0.94 24.64
CA GLY A 345 10.03 2.09 24.80
C GLY A 345 9.07 2.24 23.63
N VAL A 346 7.90 2.79 23.92
CA VAL A 346 6.83 3.10 22.93
C VAL A 346 6.70 4.61 22.77
N GLY A 347 6.50 5.06 21.55
CA GLY A 347 6.32 6.48 21.22
C GLY A 347 5.86 6.66 19.80
N GLU A 348 5.80 7.92 19.33
CA GLU A 348 5.49 8.24 17.95
C GLU A 348 6.66 7.84 17.03
N LEU A 349 6.36 7.15 15.93
CA LEU A 349 7.33 6.89 14.88
C LEU A 349 7.52 8.13 14.00
N LEU A 350 8.78 8.57 13.89
CA LEU A 350 9.19 9.59 12.96
C LEU A 350 10.04 8.99 11.85
N LEU A 351 9.85 9.50 10.63
CA LEU A 351 10.55 9.05 9.43
C LEU A 351 11.37 10.19 8.82
N GLN A 352 12.56 9.89 8.35
CA GLN A 352 13.39 10.82 7.58
C GLN A 352 13.98 10.09 6.37
N GLY A 353 13.93 10.71 5.19
CA GLY A 353 14.51 10.14 3.97
C GLY A 353 14.16 10.92 2.73
N HIS A 354 14.69 10.46 1.60
CA HIS A 354 14.51 11.12 0.30
C HIS A 354 13.11 10.90 -0.30
N SER A 355 12.33 10.00 0.27
CA SER A 355 10.96 9.66 -0.17
C SER A 355 9.89 10.48 0.55
N ILE A 356 10.26 11.22 1.62
CA ILE A 356 9.32 12.03 2.37
C ILE A 356 8.78 13.16 1.49
N LEU A 357 7.47 13.44 1.62
CA LEU A 357 6.79 14.53 0.90
C LEU A 357 7.49 15.88 1.13
N LYS A 358 7.39 16.78 0.17
CA LYS A 358 7.85 18.18 0.36
C LYS A 358 6.90 19.02 1.20
N GLY A 359 5.66 18.60 1.29
CA GLY A 359 4.59 19.24 2.02
C GLY A 359 3.24 18.90 1.40
N TYR A 360 2.16 19.41 1.98
CA TYR A 360 0.83 19.32 1.41
C TYR A 360 0.55 20.53 0.51
N HIS A 361 0.00 20.27 -0.67
CA HIS A 361 -0.34 21.32 -1.63
C HIS A 361 -1.32 22.31 -1.03
N GLY A 362 -1.01 23.62 -1.11
CA GLY A 362 -1.88 24.67 -0.60
C GLY A 362 -2.14 24.67 0.92
N ALA A 363 -1.48 23.78 1.71
CA ALA A 363 -1.78 23.58 3.13
C ALA A 363 -0.52 23.71 4.02
N PRO A 364 0.01 24.94 4.22
CA PRO A 364 1.22 25.17 5.00
C PRO A 364 1.09 24.74 6.45
N ASP A 365 -0.05 24.97 7.11
CA ASP A 365 -0.28 24.58 8.50
C ASP A 365 -0.26 23.05 8.67
N ALA A 366 -0.88 22.33 7.73
CA ALA A 366 -0.83 20.86 7.73
C ALA A 366 0.59 20.35 7.48
N THR A 367 1.36 21.04 6.65
CA THR A 367 2.75 20.72 6.39
C THR A 367 3.61 20.91 7.63
N ALA A 368 3.46 22.07 8.33
CA ALA A 368 4.17 22.35 9.58
C ALA A 368 3.79 21.38 10.71
N ALA A 369 2.55 20.91 10.75
CA ALA A 369 2.12 19.89 11.71
C ALA A 369 2.70 18.50 11.42
N ALA A 370 2.93 18.17 10.14
CA ALA A 370 3.42 16.87 9.72
C ALA A 370 4.96 16.76 9.67
N LEU A 371 5.66 17.86 9.43
CA LEU A 371 7.12 17.89 9.31
C LEU A 371 7.75 18.68 10.45
N THR A 372 8.76 18.11 11.08
CA THR A 372 9.60 18.83 12.05
C THR A 372 10.58 19.77 11.32
N ASP A 373 11.12 20.76 12.02
CA ASP A 373 12.10 21.73 11.47
C ASP A 373 13.38 21.06 10.94
N ASP A 374 13.77 19.91 11.50
CA ASP A 374 14.91 19.09 11.09
C ASP A 374 14.55 18.02 10.04
N GLY A 375 13.34 18.08 9.46
CA GLY A 375 12.92 17.30 8.29
C GLY A 375 12.47 15.87 8.61
N TRP A 376 11.99 15.58 9.81
CA TRP A 376 11.32 14.33 10.14
C TRP A 376 9.82 14.43 9.88
N LEU A 377 9.27 13.39 9.27
CA LEU A 377 7.83 13.22 9.13
C LEU A 377 7.24 12.59 10.41
N ARG A 378 6.29 13.25 11.02
CA ARG A 378 5.43 12.70 12.07
C ARG A 378 4.39 11.80 11.41
N THR A 379 4.45 10.50 11.70
CA THR A 379 3.57 9.53 11.04
C THR A 379 2.20 9.44 11.68
N GLY A 380 2.09 9.82 12.96
CA GLY A 380 0.94 9.53 13.80
C GLY A 380 0.80 8.03 14.10
N ASP A 381 1.79 7.22 13.78
CA ASP A 381 1.86 5.80 14.17
C ASP A 381 2.63 5.66 15.48
N MET A 382 2.07 4.89 16.40
CA MET A 382 2.75 4.47 17.62
C MET A 382 3.60 3.24 17.32
N ALA A 383 4.83 3.25 17.79
CA ALA A 383 5.76 2.16 17.57
C ALA A 383 6.60 1.86 18.82
N ARG A 384 6.92 0.59 19.02
CA ARG A 384 7.90 0.13 20.02
C ARG A 384 9.26 0.03 19.37
N ARG A 385 10.23 0.73 19.95
CA ARG A 385 11.61 0.66 19.50
C ARG A 385 12.22 -0.73 19.82
N GLY A 386 12.63 -1.43 18.77
CA GLY A 386 13.36 -2.70 18.86
C GLY A 386 14.88 -2.50 18.78
N PRO A 387 15.65 -3.59 18.91
CA PRO A 387 17.10 -3.57 18.71
C PRO A 387 17.45 -3.35 17.22
N PHE A 388 18.66 -2.82 16.96
CA PHE A 388 19.22 -2.64 15.61
C PHE A 388 18.36 -1.79 14.65
N GLY A 389 17.54 -0.86 15.18
CA GLY A 389 16.67 0.01 14.37
C GLY A 389 15.38 -0.66 13.90
N ALA A 390 15.08 -1.88 14.35
CA ALA A 390 13.78 -2.50 14.16
C ALA A 390 12.70 -1.73 14.93
N VAL A 391 11.50 -1.68 14.39
CA VAL A 391 10.33 -1.10 15.06
C VAL A 391 9.12 -2.03 14.92
N ASN A 392 8.31 -2.07 15.96
CA ASN A 392 7.06 -2.80 15.98
C ASN A 392 5.90 -1.80 15.99
N PHE A 393 4.92 -2.03 15.16
CA PHE A 393 3.71 -1.23 15.10
C PHE A 393 2.82 -1.52 16.31
N GLU A 394 2.42 -0.46 17.01
CA GLU A 394 1.55 -0.56 18.19
C GLU A 394 0.16 0.05 17.93
N GLY A 395 -0.07 0.66 16.76
CA GLY A 395 -1.33 1.27 16.39
C GLY A 395 -1.19 2.73 15.94
N ARG A 396 -2.33 3.39 15.77
CA ARG A 396 -2.39 4.82 15.47
C ARG A 396 -2.48 5.63 16.77
N MET A 397 -1.78 6.75 16.85
CA MET A 397 -1.82 7.65 18.02
C MET A 397 -3.25 8.05 18.38
N LYS A 398 -4.08 8.35 17.40
CA LYS A 398 -5.49 8.75 17.56
C LYS A 398 -6.42 7.60 17.98
N ASP A 399 -5.99 6.35 17.79
CA ASP A 399 -6.76 5.14 18.10
C ASP A 399 -6.30 4.52 19.44
N VAL A 400 -5.41 5.20 20.17
CA VAL A 400 -4.98 4.81 21.53
C VAL A 400 -6.11 5.11 22.51
N ILE A 401 -6.56 4.08 23.23
CA ILE A 401 -7.65 4.19 24.22
C ILE A 401 -7.05 4.51 25.58
N LYS A 402 -7.53 5.59 26.20
CA LYS A 402 -7.01 6.07 27.51
C LYS A 402 -7.88 5.57 28.66
N ARG A 403 -7.62 4.34 29.14
CA ARG A 403 -8.39 3.71 30.21
C ARG A 403 -7.73 3.91 31.59
N GLY A 404 -8.33 4.70 32.43
CA GLY A 404 -7.89 4.87 33.83
C GLY A 404 -6.42 5.28 33.98
N GLY A 405 -5.90 6.08 33.04
CA GLY A 405 -4.49 6.49 32.97
C GLY A 405 -3.56 5.54 32.23
N TYR A 406 -4.04 4.37 31.79
CA TYR A 406 -3.29 3.45 30.95
C TYR A 406 -3.59 3.68 29.48
N SER A 407 -2.58 3.49 28.61
CA SER A 407 -2.75 3.49 27.16
C SER A 407 -3.01 2.05 26.69
N VAL A 408 -4.15 1.82 26.05
CA VAL A 408 -4.49 0.56 25.39
C VAL A 408 -4.34 0.76 23.91
N TYR A 409 -3.52 -0.05 23.28
CA TYR A 409 -3.29 -0.02 21.84
C TYR A 409 -4.26 -1.00 21.18
N ALA A 410 -5.24 -0.46 20.42
CA ALA A 410 -6.31 -1.24 19.83
C ALA A 410 -5.78 -2.43 19.00
N VAL A 411 -4.73 -2.21 18.19
CA VAL A 411 -4.15 -3.25 17.33
C VAL A 411 -3.56 -4.42 18.11
N GLU A 412 -2.97 -4.17 19.29
CA GLU A 412 -2.45 -5.24 20.15
C GLU A 412 -3.59 -6.13 20.65
N VAL A 413 -4.70 -5.51 21.09
CA VAL A 413 -5.88 -6.25 21.56
C VAL A 413 -6.55 -7.03 20.42
N GLU A 414 -6.63 -6.44 19.22
CA GLU A 414 -7.18 -7.08 18.03
C GLU A 414 -6.37 -8.32 17.64
N GLN A 415 -5.05 -8.21 17.60
CA GLN A 415 -4.16 -9.33 17.28
C GLN A 415 -4.31 -10.48 18.27
N ASP A 416 -4.40 -10.17 19.57
CA ASP A 416 -4.62 -11.18 20.59
C ASP A 416 -5.98 -11.87 20.44
N LEU A 417 -7.04 -11.12 20.07
CA LEU A 417 -8.39 -11.68 19.85
C LEU A 417 -8.47 -12.51 18.56
N GLU A 418 -7.77 -12.13 17.52
CA GLU A 418 -7.70 -12.86 16.25
C GLU A 418 -6.98 -14.22 16.37
N GLU A 419 -6.30 -14.49 17.49
CA GLU A 419 -5.76 -15.83 17.80
C GLU A 419 -6.81 -16.80 18.37
N HIS A 420 -8.05 -16.35 18.57
CA HIS A 420 -9.16 -17.26 18.94
C HIS A 420 -9.66 -17.98 17.71
N ASP A 421 -9.84 -19.31 17.78
CA ASP A 421 -10.20 -20.18 16.65
C ASP A 421 -11.46 -19.72 15.89
N ASP A 422 -12.43 -19.12 16.59
CA ASP A 422 -13.69 -18.67 16.01
C ASP A 422 -13.63 -17.22 15.47
N VAL A 423 -12.59 -16.45 15.74
CA VAL A 423 -12.50 -15.04 15.35
C VAL A 423 -11.73 -14.89 14.03
N VAL A 424 -12.41 -14.40 13.00
CA VAL A 424 -11.78 -14.10 11.69
C VAL A 424 -11.11 -12.75 11.70
N GLU A 425 -11.74 -11.76 12.34
CA GLU A 425 -11.27 -10.39 12.35
C GLU A 425 -11.85 -9.63 13.55
N ALA A 426 -11.06 -8.79 14.17
CA ALA A 426 -11.47 -7.95 15.29
C ALA A 426 -11.19 -6.48 15.02
N ALA A 427 -12.03 -5.59 15.55
CA ALA A 427 -11.79 -4.17 15.60
C ALA A 427 -12.09 -3.63 16.98
N VAL A 428 -11.11 -3.01 17.62
CA VAL A 428 -11.24 -2.46 18.97
C VAL A 428 -11.33 -0.94 18.90
N VAL A 429 -12.35 -0.40 19.56
CA VAL A 429 -12.63 1.03 19.58
C VAL A 429 -12.79 1.54 21.01
N ALA A 430 -12.52 2.84 21.19
CA ALA A 430 -12.80 3.50 22.46
C ALA A 430 -14.31 3.65 22.67
N TYR A 431 -14.77 3.37 23.88
CA TYR A 431 -16.13 3.63 24.32
C TYR A 431 -16.09 4.47 25.60
N PRO A 432 -16.91 5.53 25.71
CA PRO A 432 -16.93 6.38 26.91
C PRO A 432 -17.31 5.58 28.16
N ASP A 433 -16.56 5.78 29.23
CA ASP A 433 -16.84 5.18 30.54
C ASP A 433 -16.73 6.24 31.66
N ALA A 434 -17.71 6.25 32.55
CA ALA A 434 -17.80 7.27 33.60
C ALA A 434 -16.68 7.20 34.64
N ARG A 435 -16.08 6.02 34.84
CA ARG A 435 -15.03 5.77 35.84
C ARG A 435 -13.62 5.87 35.22
N ASP A 436 -13.45 5.20 34.10
CA ASP A 436 -12.12 5.01 33.48
C ASP A 436 -11.85 6.03 32.36
N GLY A 437 -12.84 6.92 32.03
CA GLY A 437 -12.80 7.86 30.92
C GLY A 437 -13.15 7.18 29.61
N GLU A 438 -12.32 6.25 29.20
CA GLU A 438 -12.55 5.37 28.04
C GLU A 438 -12.30 3.90 28.42
N VAL A 439 -13.00 3.00 27.76
CA VAL A 439 -12.74 1.55 27.82
C VAL A 439 -12.65 0.97 26.43
N PRO A 440 -11.82 -0.07 26.20
CA PRO A 440 -11.81 -0.79 24.94
C PRO A 440 -13.09 -1.61 24.80
N VAL A 441 -13.67 -1.60 23.59
CA VAL A 441 -14.78 -2.46 23.18
C VAL A 441 -14.38 -3.15 21.89
N ALA A 442 -14.55 -4.48 21.84
CA ALA A 442 -14.23 -5.29 20.69
C ALA A 442 -15.46 -5.61 19.85
N ALA A 443 -15.46 -5.20 18.60
CA ALA A 443 -16.33 -5.77 17.58
C ALA A 443 -15.58 -6.96 16.95
N VAL A 444 -16.26 -8.12 16.79
CA VAL A 444 -15.65 -9.32 16.23
C VAL A 444 -16.50 -9.86 15.08
N ARG A 445 -15.84 -10.31 14.03
CA ARG A 445 -16.42 -11.09 12.95
C ARG A 445 -16.01 -12.55 13.13
N LEU A 446 -16.98 -13.43 13.25
CA LEU A 446 -16.73 -14.84 13.52
C LEU A 446 -16.64 -15.67 12.23
N GLN A 447 -16.06 -16.87 12.37
CA GLN A 447 -16.07 -17.88 11.31
C GLN A 447 -17.49 -18.35 11.01
N GLN A 448 -17.72 -18.74 9.77
CA GLN A 448 -19.03 -19.24 9.36
C GLN A 448 -19.43 -20.48 10.19
N GLY A 449 -20.54 -20.39 10.90
CA GLY A 449 -21.07 -21.47 11.76
C GLY A 449 -20.58 -21.41 13.21
N ALA A 450 -19.69 -20.51 13.57
CA ALA A 450 -19.36 -20.24 14.96
C ALA A 450 -20.52 -19.51 15.67
N THR A 451 -20.63 -19.66 16.99
CA THR A 451 -21.66 -19.01 17.80
C THR A 451 -21.00 -17.93 18.65
N PHE A 452 -21.56 -16.72 18.63
CA PHE A 452 -21.06 -15.62 19.44
C PHE A 452 -21.28 -15.89 20.93
N ASP A 453 -20.17 -15.89 21.68
CA ASP A 453 -20.17 -16.01 23.15
C ASP A 453 -19.21 -14.95 23.74
N ALA A 454 -19.77 -13.85 24.22
CA ALA A 454 -19.02 -12.75 24.81
C ALA A 454 -18.25 -13.16 26.07
N GLU A 455 -18.76 -14.10 26.87
CA GLU A 455 -18.10 -14.57 28.10
C GLU A 455 -16.90 -15.47 27.76
N ALA A 456 -17.01 -16.33 26.74
CA ALA A 456 -15.89 -17.13 26.26
C ALA A 456 -14.77 -16.25 25.70
N LEU A 457 -15.10 -15.25 24.87
CA LEU A 457 -14.12 -14.28 24.34
C LEU A 457 -13.46 -13.46 25.45
N ARG A 458 -14.21 -13.08 26.49
CA ARG A 458 -13.68 -12.39 27.66
C ARG A 458 -12.69 -13.27 28.43
N ALA A 459 -13.07 -14.51 28.71
CA ALA A 459 -12.21 -15.47 29.41
C ALA A 459 -10.91 -15.73 28.62
N PHE A 460 -11.00 -15.83 27.29
CA PHE A 460 -9.86 -15.96 26.41
C PHE A 460 -8.94 -14.74 26.51
N ALA A 461 -9.49 -13.51 26.42
CA ALA A 461 -8.74 -12.27 26.54
C ALA A 461 -8.07 -12.12 27.91
N GLU A 462 -8.75 -12.47 29.01
CA GLU A 462 -8.20 -12.42 30.38
C GLU A 462 -7.01 -13.37 30.56
N GLY A 463 -6.97 -14.47 29.82
CA GLY A 463 -5.86 -15.43 29.84
C GLY A 463 -4.60 -14.94 29.09
N ARG A 464 -4.72 -13.92 28.24
CA ARG A 464 -3.66 -13.50 27.30
C ARG A 464 -3.16 -12.08 27.53
N MET A 465 -3.99 -11.19 28.04
CA MET A 465 -3.63 -9.76 28.16
C MET A 465 -3.88 -9.21 29.57
N SER A 466 -3.23 -8.09 29.87
CA SER A 466 -3.42 -7.38 31.13
C SER A 466 -4.85 -6.89 31.28
N ARG A 467 -5.40 -6.94 32.50
CA ARG A 467 -6.79 -6.60 32.81
C ARG A 467 -7.27 -5.25 32.24
N TYR A 468 -6.41 -4.24 32.20
CA TYR A 468 -6.78 -2.94 31.66
C TYR A 468 -6.94 -2.94 30.12
N LYS A 469 -6.40 -3.95 29.42
CA LYS A 469 -6.53 -4.14 27.97
C LYS A 469 -7.77 -4.96 27.60
N VAL A 470 -8.28 -5.80 28.51
CA VAL A 470 -9.44 -6.65 28.25
C VAL A 470 -10.65 -5.78 27.87
N PRO A 471 -11.28 -6.03 26.73
CA PRO A 471 -12.48 -5.29 26.31
C PRO A 471 -13.59 -5.32 27.33
N ALA A 472 -14.17 -4.15 27.61
CA ALA A 472 -15.30 -4.04 28.52
C ALA A 472 -16.56 -4.68 27.94
N HIS A 473 -16.72 -4.64 26.62
CA HIS A 473 -17.81 -5.28 25.89
C HIS A 473 -17.27 -5.97 24.64
N PHE A 474 -17.97 -7.03 24.22
CA PHE A 474 -17.78 -7.71 22.95
C PHE A 474 -19.09 -7.63 22.17
N VAL A 475 -19.04 -7.33 20.89
CA VAL A 475 -20.18 -7.29 20.00
C VAL A 475 -19.86 -8.04 18.71
N GLU A 476 -20.85 -8.79 18.19
CA GLU A 476 -20.72 -9.47 16.91
C GLU A 476 -21.10 -8.53 15.76
N VAL A 477 -20.38 -8.61 14.65
CA VAL A 477 -20.70 -7.93 13.39
C VAL A 477 -20.59 -8.91 12.23
N ASP A 478 -21.50 -8.79 11.26
CA ASP A 478 -21.45 -9.62 10.05
C ASP A 478 -20.26 -9.28 9.16
N ASP A 479 -19.95 -7.99 9.04
CA ASP A 479 -18.79 -7.46 8.31
C ASP A 479 -18.42 -6.06 8.80
N PHE A 480 -17.19 -5.66 8.53
CA PHE A 480 -16.70 -4.33 8.91
C PHE A 480 -16.89 -3.30 7.79
N PRO A 481 -17.26 -2.03 8.14
CA PRO A 481 -17.23 -0.94 7.19
C PRO A 481 -15.79 -0.65 6.76
N ARG A 482 -15.55 -0.68 5.43
CA ARG A 482 -14.21 -0.52 4.85
C ARG A 482 -14.09 0.75 4.03
N SER A 483 -12.87 1.26 3.95
CA SER A 483 -12.49 2.32 3.02
C SER A 483 -12.30 1.78 1.62
N GLY A 484 -12.13 2.66 0.64
CA GLY A 484 -11.75 2.29 -0.72
C GLY A 484 -10.40 1.57 -0.87
N THR A 485 -9.66 1.40 0.21
CA THR A 485 -8.41 0.62 0.28
C THR A 485 -8.56 -0.61 1.19
N ASP A 486 -9.80 -1.07 1.38
CA ASP A 486 -10.19 -2.21 2.21
C ASP A 486 -9.79 -2.13 3.70
N LYS A 487 -9.43 -0.94 4.20
CA LYS A 487 -9.14 -0.72 5.64
C LYS A 487 -10.42 -0.54 6.43
N ILE A 488 -10.49 -1.13 7.62
CA ILE A 488 -11.58 -0.93 8.57
C ILE A 488 -11.72 0.55 8.92
N GLN A 489 -12.93 1.08 8.77
CA GLN A 489 -13.25 2.45 9.14
C GLN A 489 -13.64 2.51 10.64
N ARG A 490 -12.65 2.60 11.54
CA ARG A 490 -12.84 2.54 13.00
C ARG A 490 -13.91 3.51 13.51
N LYS A 491 -14.02 4.72 12.93
CA LYS A 491 -15.07 5.66 13.31
C LYS A 491 -16.46 5.09 13.10
N LYS A 492 -16.71 4.42 11.97
CA LYS A 492 -18.00 3.78 11.70
C LYS A 492 -18.20 2.54 12.57
N VAL A 493 -17.13 1.81 12.90
CA VAL A 493 -17.20 0.70 13.87
C VAL A 493 -17.61 1.22 15.23
N ALA A 494 -17.05 2.35 15.69
CA ALA A 494 -17.45 2.96 16.96
C ALA A 494 -18.93 3.37 16.97
N GLU A 495 -19.45 3.91 15.86
CA GLU A 495 -20.88 4.25 15.72
C GLU A 495 -21.77 2.97 15.79
N ILE A 496 -21.36 1.88 15.14
CA ILE A 496 -22.05 0.58 15.18
C ILE A 496 -22.04 0.01 16.61
N VAL A 497 -20.85 -0.03 17.22
CA VAL A 497 -20.64 -0.54 18.60
C VAL A 497 -21.51 0.24 19.58
N GLN A 498 -21.53 1.56 19.49
CA GLN A 498 -22.34 2.40 20.35
C GLN A 498 -23.84 2.07 20.19
N GLY A 499 -24.31 1.93 18.95
CA GLY A 499 -25.71 1.55 18.71
C GLY A 499 -26.09 0.16 19.24
N LEU A 500 -25.15 -0.79 19.24
CA LEU A 500 -25.37 -2.16 19.74
C LEU A 500 -25.33 -2.25 21.29
N ILE A 501 -24.57 -1.39 21.94
CA ILE A 501 -24.45 -1.38 23.41
C ILE A 501 -25.59 -0.57 24.05
N ASP A 502 -26.03 0.51 23.39
CA ASP A 502 -27.08 1.40 23.91
C ASP A 502 -28.51 0.86 23.63
N ALA A 503 -28.65 -0.21 22.80
CA ALA A 503 -29.92 -0.89 22.47
C ALA A 503 -30.31 -1.92 23.51
#